data_a4c78d7473d545e83a04d26ca9d23ea0
#
_entry.id   a4c78d7473d545e83a04d26ca9d23ea0
#
_cell.length_a   1.000
_cell.length_b   1.000
_cell.length_c   1.000
_cell.angle_alpha   90.00
_cell.angle_beta   90.00
_cell.angle_gamma   90.00
#
_symmetry.space_group_name_H-M   'P 1'
#
loop_
_entity.id
_entity.type
_entity.pdbx_description
1 polymer ?
#
loop_
_entity_poly.entity_id
_entity_poly.type
_entity_poly.pdbx_seq_one_letter_code
_entity_poly.pdbx_strand_id
1 'polypeptide(L)'
;MAELFNEWLTRTRMLQENVYGMDYSKYEGSDPDSINNLIEYMRWNMLAIDDELAEMRQAISWKPWQHDAPYADREEIVKEAVDVLHFVANIIVAAGGTDEQLNKFYLEKMEKNKQRQLNGYKVKDIGVKCAMCSRAIDDVGVGKTPDVCSKCRPVMEGKDARHK
;
A
#
# COMPACT_ATOMS: atom_id res chain seq x y z
N MET A 1 -12.10 -12.49 -19.78
CA MET A 1 -11.20 -12.76 -18.63
C MET A 1 -12.11 -13.01 -17.43
N ALA A 2 -11.85 -14.04 -16.63
CA ALA A 2 -12.58 -14.20 -15.39
C ALA A 2 -12.26 -13.00 -14.50
N GLU A 3 -13.30 -12.38 -13.93
CA GLU A 3 -13.13 -11.32 -12.95
C GLU A 3 -12.49 -11.92 -11.69
N LEU A 4 -11.40 -11.32 -11.22
CA LEU A 4 -10.64 -11.83 -10.07
C LEU A 4 -11.39 -11.60 -8.75
N PHE A 5 -12.15 -10.50 -8.68
CA PHE A 5 -12.92 -10.09 -7.51
C PHE A 5 -14.40 -9.91 -7.91
N ASN A 6 -15.07 -11.04 -8.18
CA ASN A 6 -16.49 -10.98 -8.54
C ASN A 6 -17.35 -10.79 -7.29
N GLU A 7 -18.08 -9.67 -7.23
CA GLU A 7 -19.02 -9.32 -6.16
C GLU A 7 -18.39 -9.26 -4.74
N TRP A 8 -17.07 -9.25 -4.59
CA TRP A 8 -16.44 -9.26 -3.26
C TRP A 8 -16.76 -8.00 -2.46
N LEU A 9 -16.55 -6.81 -3.06
CA LEU A 9 -16.88 -5.55 -2.42
C LEU A 9 -18.39 -5.36 -2.28
N THR A 10 -19.16 -5.78 -3.26
CA THR A 10 -20.62 -5.77 -3.21
C THR A 10 -21.15 -6.59 -2.03
N ARG A 11 -20.65 -7.79 -1.83
CA ARG A 11 -21.02 -8.65 -0.71
C ARG A 11 -20.55 -8.09 0.64
N THR A 12 -19.36 -7.50 0.68
CA THR A 12 -18.84 -6.82 1.88
C THR A 12 -19.78 -5.68 2.27
N ARG A 13 -20.14 -4.81 1.31
CA ARG A 13 -21.09 -3.71 1.55
C ARG A 13 -22.41 -4.22 2.10
N MET A 14 -23.00 -5.23 1.46
CA MET A 14 -24.26 -5.82 1.92
C MET A 14 -24.18 -6.38 3.35
N LEU A 15 -23.08 -7.03 3.71
CA LEU A 15 -22.85 -7.51 5.07
C LEU A 15 -22.80 -6.35 6.06
N GLN A 16 -22.03 -5.32 5.76
CA GLN A 16 -21.87 -4.15 6.64
C GLN A 16 -23.18 -3.38 6.82
N GLU A 17 -23.93 -3.15 5.75
CA GLU A 17 -25.21 -2.44 5.81
C GLU A 17 -26.29 -3.26 6.54
N ASN A 18 -26.47 -4.54 6.17
CA ASN A 18 -27.59 -5.34 6.65
C ASN A 18 -27.37 -5.97 8.03
N VAL A 19 -26.13 -6.27 8.41
CA VAL A 19 -25.81 -6.96 9.66
C VAL A 19 -25.27 -5.99 10.71
N TYR A 20 -24.37 -5.09 10.31
CA TYR A 20 -23.73 -4.14 11.23
C TYR A 20 -24.37 -2.75 11.25
N GLY A 21 -25.38 -2.51 10.39
CA GLY A 21 -26.10 -1.24 10.34
C GLY A 21 -25.27 -0.07 9.85
N MET A 22 -24.24 -0.33 9.05
CA MET A 22 -23.39 0.70 8.50
C MET A 22 -24.16 1.58 7.50
N ASP A 23 -23.97 2.89 7.61
CA ASP A 23 -24.52 3.88 6.70
C ASP A 23 -23.39 4.54 5.92
N TYR A 24 -23.15 4.04 4.71
CA TYR A 24 -22.07 4.52 3.85
C TYR A 24 -22.30 5.92 3.27
N SER A 25 -23.55 6.43 3.29
CA SER A 25 -23.83 7.81 2.85
C SER A 25 -23.05 8.87 3.62
N LYS A 26 -22.62 8.54 4.84
CA LYS A 26 -21.80 9.41 5.70
C LYS A 26 -20.38 9.64 5.17
N TYR A 27 -19.91 8.82 4.23
CA TYR A 27 -18.55 8.85 3.69
C TYR A 27 -18.48 9.38 2.26
N GLU A 28 -19.63 9.51 1.56
CA GLU A 28 -19.69 9.82 0.14
C GLU A 28 -19.55 11.31 -0.21
N GLY A 29 -19.65 12.19 0.81
CA GLY A 29 -19.55 13.63 0.61
C GLY A 29 -18.11 14.15 0.49
N SER A 30 -17.99 15.36 -0.07
CA SER A 30 -16.73 16.12 -0.10
C SER A 30 -16.69 17.24 0.93
N ASP A 31 -17.70 17.35 1.77
CA ASP A 31 -17.74 18.27 2.89
C ASP A 31 -16.85 17.79 4.05
N PRO A 32 -16.43 18.70 4.94
CA PRO A 32 -15.51 18.36 6.02
C PRO A 32 -16.00 17.24 6.95
N ASP A 33 -17.30 17.11 7.17
CA ASP A 33 -17.86 16.11 8.07
C ASP A 33 -17.80 14.71 7.43
N SER A 34 -18.17 14.60 6.16
CA SER A 34 -18.07 13.35 5.39
C SER A 34 -16.60 12.89 5.29
N ILE A 35 -15.67 13.82 5.03
CA ILE A 35 -14.24 13.51 4.97
C ILE A 35 -13.73 13.05 6.34
N ASN A 36 -14.11 13.71 7.44
CA ASN A 36 -13.69 13.32 8.78
C ASN A 36 -14.24 11.94 9.16
N ASN A 37 -15.50 11.65 8.83
CA ASN A 37 -16.10 10.33 9.05
C ASN A 37 -15.33 9.25 8.30
N LEU A 38 -14.98 9.48 7.03
CA LEU A 38 -14.17 8.55 6.23
C LEU A 38 -12.80 8.33 6.86
N ILE A 39 -12.10 9.41 7.27
CA ILE A 39 -10.78 9.32 7.90
C ILE A 39 -10.85 8.50 9.18
N GLU A 40 -11.87 8.74 10.03
CA GLU A 40 -12.04 8.00 11.28
C GLU A 40 -12.32 6.52 11.02
N TYR A 41 -13.22 6.19 10.10
CA TYR A 41 -13.52 4.83 9.72
C TYR A 41 -12.30 4.10 9.14
N MET A 42 -11.52 4.77 8.29
CA MET A 42 -10.26 4.22 7.78
C MET A 42 -9.26 3.94 8.89
N ARG A 43 -9.11 4.85 9.87
CA ARG A 43 -8.19 4.65 11.02
C ARG A 43 -8.55 3.40 11.81
N TRP A 44 -9.83 3.19 12.11
CA TRP A 44 -10.29 1.99 12.83
C TRP A 44 -10.01 0.71 12.06
N ASN A 45 -10.29 0.67 10.76
CA ASN A 45 -9.99 -0.50 9.95
C ASN A 45 -8.48 -0.74 9.81
N MET A 46 -7.66 0.32 9.73
CA MET A 46 -6.19 0.17 9.70
C MET A 46 -5.63 -0.38 11.01
N LEU A 47 -6.17 0.04 12.17
CA LEU A 47 -5.79 -0.53 13.46
C LEU A 47 -6.18 -2.01 13.56
N ALA A 48 -7.39 -2.37 13.09
CA ALA A 48 -7.80 -3.76 13.03
C ALA A 48 -6.87 -4.61 12.14
N ILE A 49 -6.47 -4.09 10.97
CA ILE A 49 -5.46 -4.75 10.11
C ILE A 49 -4.15 -4.99 10.87
N ASP A 50 -3.69 -4.02 11.66
CA ASP A 50 -2.48 -4.17 12.46
C ASP A 50 -2.59 -5.28 13.51
N ASP A 51 -3.78 -5.45 14.11
CA ASP A 51 -4.07 -6.54 15.05
C ASP A 51 -4.07 -7.90 14.34
N GLU A 52 -4.77 -8.06 13.21
CA GLU A 52 -4.77 -9.31 12.43
C GLU A 52 -3.36 -9.68 11.93
N LEU A 53 -2.56 -8.68 11.53
CA LEU A 53 -1.15 -8.91 11.20
C LEU A 53 -0.33 -9.33 12.43
N ALA A 54 -0.70 -8.90 13.64
CA ALA A 54 -0.06 -9.36 14.86
C ALA A 54 -0.44 -10.82 15.19
N GLU A 55 -1.71 -11.21 14.98
CA GLU A 55 -2.19 -12.58 15.13
C GLU A 55 -1.55 -13.51 14.11
N MET A 56 -1.49 -13.13 12.84
CA MET A 56 -0.76 -13.86 11.81
C MET A 56 0.72 -14.09 12.17
N ARG A 57 1.39 -13.08 12.80
CA ARG A 57 2.77 -13.27 13.29
C ARG A 57 2.88 -14.34 14.38
N GLN A 58 1.83 -14.57 15.19
CA GLN A 58 1.85 -15.61 16.21
C GLN A 58 1.76 -17.01 15.60
N ALA A 59 1.21 -17.14 14.40
CA ALA A 59 1.13 -18.39 13.66
C ALA A 59 2.49 -18.85 13.07
N ILE A 60 3.57 -18.08 13.24
CA ILE A 60 4.91 -18.40 12.70
C ILE A 60 6.03 -18.13 13.72
N SER A 61 7.16 -18.80 13.55
CA SER A 61 8.42 -18.47 14.26
C SER A 61 9.06 -17.22 13.64
N TRP A 62 8.50 -16.01 13.90
CA TRP A 62 8.91 -14.78 13.25
C TRP A 62 10.15 -14.10 13.86
N LYS A 63 10.55 -14.53 15.07
CA LYS A 63 11.69 -13.92 15.81
C LYS A 63 12.99 -14.62 15.44
N PRO A 64 13.87 -14.01 14.62
CA PRO A 64 15.10 -14.67 14.15
C PRO A 64 16.11 -14.94 15.28
N TRP A 65 15.92 -14.31 16.44
CA TRP A 65 16.77 -14.53 17.65
C TRP A 65 16.25 -15.65 18.58
N GLN A 66 15.10 -16.23 18.31
CA GLN A 66 14.65 -17.43 19.01
C GLN A 66 15.31 -18.66 18.38
N HIS A 67 15.81 -19.55 19.23
CA HIS A 67 16.49 -20.77 18.79
C HIS A 67 15.57 -21.99 18.80
N ASP A 68 14.26 -21.78 18.85
CA ASP A 68 13.25 -22.84 18.79
C ASP A 68 13.17 -23.43 17.38
N ALA A 69 12.64 -24.66 17.29
CA ALA A 69 12.40 -25.27 15.98
C ALA A 69 11.48 -24.38 15.13
N PRO A 70 11.74 -24.22 13.82
CA PRO A 70 10.86 -23.47 12.94
C PRO A 70 9.43 -24.01 12.98
N TYR A 71 8.47 -23.10 13.18
CA TYR A 71 7.05 -23.41 13.27
C TYR A 71 6.26 -22.50 12.33
N ALA A 72 5.23 -23.06 11.69
CA ALA A 72 4.26 -22.30 10.91
C ALA A 72 2.91 -23.05 10.89
N ASP A 73 1.89 -22.44 11.45
CA ASP A 73 0.51 -22.89 11.29
C ASP A 73 -0.07 -22.30 9.99
N ARG A 74 -0.12 -23.16 8.97
CA ARG A 74 -0.55 -22.72 7.63
C ARG A 74 -2.03 -22.39 7.56
N GLU A 75 -2.86 -23.08 8.35
CA GLU A 75 -4.30 -22.85 8.38
C GLU A 75 -4.59 -21.50 9.05
N GLU A 76 -3.97 -21.25 10.19
CA GLU A 76 -4.12 -20.01 10.93
C GLU A 76 -3.62 -18.80 10.11
N ILE A 77 -2.47 -18.91 9.46
CA ILE A 77 -1.97 -17.86 8.53
C ILE A 77 -3.03 -17.49 7.47
N VAL A 78 -3.77 -18.47 6.94
CA VAL A 78 -4.78 -18.19 5.92
C VAL A 78 -6.01 -17.52 6.54
N LYS A 79 -6.43 -17.91 7.74
CA LYS A 79 -7.56 -17.30 8.44
C LYS A 79 -7.28 -15.82 8.73
N GLU A 80 -6.16 -15.53 9.36
CA GLU A 80 -5.75 -14.15 9.65
C GLU A 80 -5.58 -13.30 8.37
N ALA A 81 -5.08 -13.90 7.29
CA ALA A 81 -5.02 -13.21 6.00
C ALA A 81 -6.41 -12.88 5.44
N VAL A 82 -7.43 -13.71 5.68
CA VAL A 82 -8.82 -13.43 5.29
C VAL A 82 -9.39 -12.29 6.14
N ASP A 83 -9.07 -12.23 7.43
CA ASP A 83 -9.54 -11.14 8.29
C ASP A 83 -8.92 -9.80 7.90
N VAL A 84 -7.62 -9.77 7.57
CA VAL A 84 -6.99 -8.60 6.92
C VAL A 84 -7.75 -8.18 5.64
N LEU A 85 -8.13 -9.14 4.79
CA LEU A 85 -8.87 -8.86 3.56
C LEU A 85 -10.25 -8.26 3.84
N HIS A 86 -10.94 -8.68 4.91
CA HIS A 86 -12.22 -8.08 5.29
C HIS A 86 -12.08 -6.60 5.63
N PHE A 87 -11.09 -6.21 6.43
CA PHE A 87 -10.85 -4.81 6.76
C PHE A 87 -10.37 -3.99 5.57
N VAL A 88 -9.56 -4.57 4.67
CA VAL A 88 -9.19 -3.93 3.41
C VAL A 88 -10.42 -3.68 2.54
N ALA A 89 -11.35 -4.65 2.44
CA ALA A 89 -12.59 -4.48 1.69
C ALA A 89 -13.47 -3.36 2.29
N ASN A 90 -13.58 -3.27 3.61
CA ASN A 90 -14.29 -2.18 4.29
C ASN A 90 -13.74 -0.81 3.91
N ILE A 91 -12.41 -0.63 3.89
CA ILE A 91 -11.76 0.61 3.49
C ILE A 91 -12.09 0.95 2.03
N ILE A 92 -12.02 -0.02 1.13
CA ILE A 92 -12.27 0.20 -0.29
C ILE A 92 -13.74 0.59 -0.52
N VAL A 93 -14.69 -0.08 0.14
CA VAL A 93 -16.13 0.22 0.05
C VAL A 93 -16.43 1.62 0.59
N ALA A 94 -15.87 1.98 1.74
CA ALA A 94 -16.07 3.32 2.32
C ALA A 94 -15.47 4.44 1.46
N ALA A 95 -14.40 4.15 0.74
CA ALA A 95 -13.81 5.06 -0.25
C ALA A 95 -14.57 5.11 -1.60
N GLY A 96 -15.73 4.44 -1.70
CA GLY A 96 -16.55 4.38 -2.92
C GLY A 96 -16.00 3.47 -4.01
N GLY A 97 -15.10 2.53 -3.66
CA GLY A 97 -14.54 1.58 -4.61
C GLY A 97 -15.55 0.52 -5.05
N THR A 98 -15.49 0.11 -6.32
CA THR A 98 -16.32 -0.94 -6.92
C THR A 98 -15.50 -2.17 -7.31
N ASP A 99 -16.17 -3.30 -7.50
CA ASP A 99 -15.53 -4.54 -7.95
C ASP A 99 -14.81 -4.35 -9.30
N GLU A 100 -15.38 -3.56 -10.23
CA GLU A 100 -14.77 -3.25 -11.53
C GLU A 100 -13.50 -2.40 -11.36
N GLN A 101 -13.53 -1.39 -10.49
CA GLN A 101 -12.37 -0.55 -10.21
C GLN A 101 -11.26 -1.37 -9.54
N LEU A 102 -11.60 -2.23 -8.58
CA LEU A 102 -10.64 -3.10 -7.91
C LEU A 102 -9.98 -4.05 -8.91
N ASN A 103 -10.75 -4.72 -9.76
CA ASN A 103 -10.23 -5.59 -10.82
C ASN A 103 -9.27 -4.82 -11.75
N LYS A 104 -9.68 -3.64 -12.22
CA LYS A 104 -8.86 -2.79 -13.08
C LYS A 104 -7.54 -2.43 -12.41
N PHE A 105 -7.59 -1.84 -11.21
CA PHE A 105 -6.39 -1.36 -10.52
C PHE A 105 -5.46 -2.51 -10.10
N TYR A 106 -6.02 -3.66 -9.73
CA TYR A 106 -5.22 -4.85 -9.41
C TYR A 106 -4.43 -5.33 -10.63
N LEU A 107 -5.07 -5.46 -11.80
CA LEU A 107 -4.43 -5.90 -13.04
C LEU A 107 -3.37 -4.89 -13.52
N GLU A 108 -3.68 -3.59 -13.46
CA GLU A 108 -2.71 -2.53 -13.77
C GLU A 108 -1.49 -2.59 -12.85
N LYS A 109 -1.70 -2.86 -11.56
CA LYS A 109 -0.63 -2.99 -10.57
C LYS A 109 0.21 -4.24 -10.81
N MET A 110 -0.42 -5.37 -11.14
CA MET A 110 0.29 -6.60 -11.51
C MET A 110 1.21 -6.37 -12.71
N GLU A 111 0.70 -5.75 -13.79
CA GLU A 111 1.51 -5.48 -14.98
C GLU A 111 2.64 -4.49 -14.66
N LYS A 112 2.36 -3.43 -13.91
CA LYS A 112 3.41 -2.50 -13.44
C LYS A 112 4.50 -3.21 -12.64
N ASN A 113 4.15 -4.11 -11.73
CA ASN A 113 5.11 -4.88 -10.94
C ASN A 113 5.92 -5.83 -11.81
N LYS A 114 5.30 -6.50 -12.79
CA LYS A 114 5.98 -7.34 -13.78
C LYS A 114 7.02 -6.54 -14.57
N GLN A 115 6.64 -5.37 -15.07
CA GLN A 115 7.54 -4.48 -15.79
C GLN A 115 8.72 -4.00 -14.93
N ARG A 116 8.49 -3.74 -13.63
CA ARG A 116 9.56 -3.41 -12.68
C ARG A 116 10.55 -4.55 -12.50
N GLN A 117 10.08 -5.80 -12.45
CA GLN A 117 10.98 -6.96 -12.36
C GLN A 117 11.80 -7.15 -13.62
N LEU A 118 11.21 -6.90 -14.81
CA LEU A 118 11.90 -7.07 -16.10
C LEU A 118 12.89 -5.94 -16.39
N ASN A 119 12.55 -4.69 -16.03
CA ASN A 119 13.28 -3.49 -16.45
C ASN A 119 14.01 -2.79 -15.30
N GLY A 120 13.93 -3.33 -14.09
CA GLY A 120 14.39 -2.67 -12.87
C GLY A 120 13.45 -1.54 -12.41
N TYR A 121 13.68 -1.06 -11.19
CA TYR A 121 12.92 0.06 -10.64
C TYR A 121 13.47 1.39 -11.18
N LYS A 122 12.61 2.19 -11.79
CA LYS A 122 12.97 3.57 -12.11
C LYS A 122 12.98 4.40 -10.82
N VAL A 123 13.90 5.32 -10.70
CA VAL A 123 14.08 6.16 -9.49
C VAL A 123 12.82 6.92 -9.10
N LYS A 124 11.99 7.31 -10.07
CA LYS A 124 10.68 7.91 -9.80
C LYS A 124 9.76 7.04 -8.96
N ASP A 125 9.89 5.71 -9.09
CA ASP A 125 9.04 4.75 -8.39
C ASP A 125 9.46 4.55 -6.92
N ILE A 126 10.70 4.84 -6.58
CA ILE A 126 11.23 4.76 -5.19
C ILE A 126 11.23 6.11 -4.48
N GLY A 127 10.78 7.17 -5.15
CA GLY A 127 10.63 8.49 -4.56
C GLY A 127 11.93 9.11 -4.02
N VAL A 128 13.09 8.68 -4.55
CA VAL A 128 14.39 9.23 -4.13
C VAL A 128 14.46 10.70 -4.50
N LYS A 129 14.72 11.53 -3.50
CA LYS A 129 14.86 12.97 -3.65
C LYS A 129 16.31 13.37 -3.43
N CYS A 130 16.75 14.36 -4.18
CA CYS A 130 18.06 14.97 -4.00
C CYS A 130 18.17 15.60 -2.60
N ALA A 131 19.20 15.24 -1.86
CA ALA A 131 19.45 15.77 -0.52
C ALA A 131 19.64 17.31 -0.49
N MET A 132 20.14 17.90 -1.59
CA MET A 132 20.38 19.35 -1.66
C MET A 132 19.16 20.16 -2.12
N CYS A 133 18.36 19.66 -3.06
CA CYS A 133 17.28 20.47 -3.67
C CYS A 133 15.90 19.82 -3.63
N SER A 134 15.77 18.68 -2.99
CA SER A 134 14.53 17.89 -2.84
C SER A 134 13.82 17.52 -4.17
N ARG A 135 14.45 17.72 -5.32
CA ARG A 135 13.90 17.29 -6.61
C ARG A 135 13.99 15.77 -6.73
N ALA A 136 13.02 15.16 -7.41
CA ALA A 136 13.11 13.76 -7.79
C ALA A 136 14.37 13.53 -8.62
N ILE A 137 15.07 12.42 -8.34
CA ILE A 137 16.26 12.03 -9.09
C ILE A 137 15.79 11.04 -10.15
N ASP A 138 15.89 11.42 -11.41
CA ASP A 138 15.35 10.67 -12.55
C ASP A 138 16.30 9.59 -13.10
N ASP A 139 17.55 9.54 -12.62
CA ASP A 139 18.58 8.67 -13.20
C ASP A 139 19.51 8.10 -12.12
N VAL A 140 19.03 7.06 -11.44
CA VAL A 140 19.86 6.25 -10.53
C VAL A 140 20.07 4.90 -11.17
N GLY A 141 21.27 4.64 -11.65
CA GLY A 141 21.65 3.29 -12.09
C GLY A 141 21.57 2.29 -10.93
N VAL A 142 21.18 1.06 -11.22
CA VAL A 142 21.10 -0.04 -10.26
C VAL A 142 22.42 -0.15 -9.49
N GLY A 143 22.37 -0.06 -8.17
CA GLY A 143 23.55 -0.19 -7.29
C GLY A 143 24.25 1.10 -6.88
N LYS A 144 23.76 2.28 -7.27
CA LYS A 144 24.25 3.56 -6.78
C LYS A 144 23.16 4.29 -6.01
N THR A 145 23.43 4.66 -4.79
CA THR A 145 22.62 5.62 -4.02
C THR A 145 23.10 7.04 -4.37
N PRO A 146 22.41 7.79 -5.22
CA PRO A 146 22.78 9.16 -5.44
C PRO A 146 22.08 10.02 -4.38
N ASP A 147 22.85 10.49 -3.44
CA ASP A 147 22.35 11.48 -2.49
C ASP A 147 22.07 12.83 -3.17
N VAL A 148 22.58 13.03 -4.39
CA VAL A 148 22.56 14.34 -5.07
C VAL A 148 22.26 14.18 -6.57
N CYS A 149 21.31 14.96 -7.10
CA CYS A 149 20.94 14.96 -8.52
C CYS A 149 22.08 15.53 -9.41
N SER A 150 22.01 15.24 -10.71
CA SER A 150 23.01 15.69 -11.70
C SER A 150 23.25 17.21 -11.70
N LYS A 151 22.24 18.01 -11.35
CA LYS A 151 22.38 19.48 -11.26
C LYS A 151 23.13 19.96 -10.01
N CYS A 152 23.01 19.22 -8.91
CA CYS A 152 23.66 19.58 -7.65
C CYS A 152 25.05 18.93 -7.47
N ARG A 153 25.32 17.84 -8.20
CA ARG A 153 26.60 17.12 -8.12
C ARG A 153 27.82 18.00 -8.44
N PRO A 154 27.82 18.87 -9.45
CA PRO A 154 28.95 19.74 -9.73
C PRO A 154 29.31 20.69 -8.58
N VAL A 155 28.31 21.08 -7.78
CA VAL A 155 28.52 21.95 -6.59
C VAL A 155 29.25 21.20 -5.49
N MET A 156 28.93 19.92 -5.28
CA MET A 156 29.60 19.07 -4.27
C MET A 156 31.04 18.71 -4.67
N GLU A 157 31.32 18.57 -5.97
CA GLU A 157 32.66 18.23 -6.48
C GLU A 157 33.60 19.46 -6.57
N GLY A 158 33.17 20.62 -6.08
CA GLY A 158 33.98 21.85 -6.13
C GLY A 158 34.20 22.42 -7.54
N LYS A 159 33.50 21.88 -8.55
CA LYS A 159 33.48 22.41 -9.91
C LYS A 159 32.46 23.54 -10.01
N ASP A 160 32.62 24.53 -9.15
CA ASP A 160 31.81 25.74 -9.22
C ASP A 160 32.15 26.49 -10.49
N ALA A 161 31.19 26.62 -11.39
CA ALA A 161 31.28 27.43 -12.59
C ALA A 161 31.25 28.91 -12.21
N ARG A 162 32.22 29.37 -11.46
CA ARG A 162 32.55 30.79 -11.37
C ARG A 162 33.58 31.09 -12.45
N HIS A 163 33.09 31.28 -13.64
CA HIS A 163 33.69 32.16 -14.65
C HIS A 163 32.80 32.16 -15.92
N LYS A 164 31.85 33.04 -16.00
CA LYS A 164 31.73 34.10 -17.04
C LYS A 164 30.40 34.85 -16.86
#